data_aa6b7a2cff5b8f03314eac6191f6ab30
#
_entry.id   aa6b7a2cff5b8f03314eac6191f6ab30
#
_cell.length_a   1.000
_cell.length_b   1.000
_cell.length_c   1.000
_cell.angle_alpha   90.00
_cell.angle_beta   90.00
_cell.angle_gamma   90.00
#
_symmetry.space_group_name_H-M   'P 1'
#
loop_
_entity.id
_entity.type
_entity.pdbx_description
1 polymer ?
#
loop_
_entity_poly.entity_id
_entity_poly.type
_entity_poly.pdbx_seq_one_letter_code
_entity_poly.pdbx_strand_id
1 'polypeptide(L)'
;AVLAAAERGEFDETDMAESVDRILSAKAKYAFTDAKPELCGRPEDFAAARDISRRAITALDGAVIRADENTFFCGCADYRVTQAANDSTDALPFAEYMHHRFGGKYVTCSLDPDAVEITHIVEIANSCGSIIMSTCNAHIYEGQLKLARALAAAGHDMTVAALRNPYDLAQLPRSVHRVAAWDYTADSLAALAEVFSGGICGGVMPVKL
;
A
#
# COMPACT_ATOMS: atom_id res chain seq x y z
N ALA A 1 -17.42 4.05 -31.30
CA ALA A 1 -18.29 4.22 -30.11
C ALA A 1 -18.50 5.72 -29.82
N VAL A 2 -17.44 6.53 -29.54
CA VAL A 2 -17.55 7.95 -29.15
C VAL A 2 -18.23 8.80 -30.21
N LEU A 3 -17.80 8.71 -31.49
CA LEU A 3 -18.39 9.47 -32.59
C LEU A 3 -19.90 9.17 -32.73
N ALA A 4 -20.29 7.91 -32.69
CA ALA A 4 -21.70 7.52 -32.79
C ALA A 4 -22.54 8.02 -31.61
N ALA A 5 -21.97 8.16 -30.42
CA ALA A 5 -22.64 8.75 -29.26
C ALA A 5 -22.79 10.28 -29.41
N ALA A 6 -21.77 10.93 -29.97
CA ALA A 6 -21.83 12.37 -30.28
C ALA A 6 -22.91 12.65 -31.36
N GLU A 7 -22.98 11.84 -32.42
CA GLU A 7 -24.00 11.94 -33.46
C GLU A 7 -25.44 11.74 -32.93
N ARG A 8 -25.60 11.02 -31.81
CA ARG A 8 -26.87 10.86 -31.09
C ARG A 8 -27.16 11.97 -30.08
N GLY A 9 -26.27 12.95 -29.95
CA GLY A 9 -26.44 14.04 -28.99
C GLY A 9 -26.28 13.63 -27.52
N GLU A 10 -25.52 12.53 -27.26
CA GLU A 10 -25.26 12.05 -25.90
C GLU A 10 -24.18 12.87 -25.17
N PHE A 11 -23.48 13.76 -25.88
CA PHE A 11 -22.46 14.65 -25.35
C PHE A 11 -22.82 16.10 -25.60
N ASP A 12 -22.53 16.96 -24.64
CA ASP A 12 -22.56 18.40 -24.84
C ASP A 12 -21.33 18.83 -25.67
N GLU A 13 -21.56 19.57 -26.76
CA GLU A 13 -20.48 20.06 -27.61
C GLU A 13 -19.54 21.01 -26.84
N THR A 14 -20.07 21.77 -25.91
CA THR A 14 -19.28 22.69 -25.05
C THR A 14 -18.32 21.92 -24.16
N ASP A 15 -18.79 20.86 -23.48
CA ASP A 15 -17.96 20.01 -22.64
C ASP A 15 -16.85 19.32 -23.44
N MET A 16 -17.17 18.91 -24.67
CA MET A 16 -16.15 18.32 -25.56
C MET A 16 -15.12 19.35 -25.99
N ALA A 17 -15.54 20.55 -26.36
CA ALA A 17 -14.64 21.64 -26.75
C ALA A 17 -13.70 22.03 -25.60
N GLU A 18 -14.22 22.20 -24.39
CA GLU A 18 -13.40 22.46 -23.19
C GLU A 18 -12.40 21.36 -22.90
N SER A 19 -12.79 20.10 -23.11
CA SER A 19 -11.89 18.96 -22.92
C SER A 19 -10.77 18.94 -23.95
N VAL A 20 -11.07 19.25 -25.20
CA VAL A 20 -10.07 19.40 -26.27
C VAL A 20 -9.13 20.57 -25.97
N ASP A 21 -9.65 21.72 -25.55
CA ASP A 21 -8.85 22.88 -25.20
C ASP A 21 -7.89 22.61 -24.04
N ARG A 22 -8.33 21.87 -23.00
CA ARG A 22 -7.45 21.44 -21.90
C ARG A 22 -6.30 20.57 -22.42
N ILE A 23 -6.61 19.62 -23.31
CA ILE A 23 -5.59 18.72 -23.91
C ILE A 23 -4.62 19.52 -24.77
N LEU A 24 -5.12 20.40 -25.63
CA LEU A 24 -4.29 21.22 -26.52
C LEU A 24 -3.42 22.19 -25.73
N SER A 25 -3.97 22.81 -24.70
CA SER A 25 -3.23 23.70 -23.80
C SER A 25 -2.12 22.95 -23.05
N ALA A 26 -2.40 21.75 -22.56
CA ALA A 26 -1.38 20.90 -21.94
C ALA A 26 -0.30 20.49 -22.94
N LYS A 27 -0.68 20.11 -24.16
CA LYS A 27 0.27 19.79 -25.23
C LYS A 27 1.13 21.01 -25.60
N ALA A 28 0.54 22.18 -25.74
CA ALA A 28 1.28 23.42 -26.05
C ALA A 28 2.28 23.79 -24.95
N LYS A 29 1.93 23.51 -23.69
CA LYS A 29 2.78 23.82 -22.52
C LYS A 29 3.88 22.81 -22.28
N TYR A 30 3.58 21.51 -22.45
CA TYR A 30 4.45 20.43 -22.01
C TYR A 30 4.98 19.58 -23.17
N ALA A 31 4.45 19.76 -24.38
CA ALA A 31 4.89 18.97 -25.49
C ALA A 31 6.23 19.48 -26.00
N PHE A 32 7.18 18.54 -26.01
CA PHE A 32 8.09 18.38 -27.11
C PHE A 32 9.36 19.20 -27.03
N THR A 33 10.01 19.05 -25.89
CA THR A 33 11.50 19.04 -25.92
C THR A 33 11.94 17.66 -26.36
N ASP A 34 13.03 17.57 -27.10
CA ASP A 34 13.65 16.29 -27.43
C ASP A 34 13.87 15.49 -26.13
N ALA A 35 13.36 14.27 -26.10
CA ALA A 35 13.57 13.39 -24.96
C ALA A 35 15.09 13.17 -24.78
N LYS A 36 15.55 13.33 -23.56
CA LYS A 36 16.95 13.11 -23.16
C LYS A 36 17.01 11.86 -22.28
N PRO A 37 17.18 10.66 -22.89
CA PRO A 37 17.22 9.40 -22.13
C PRO A 37 18.27 9.40 -21.01
N GLU A 38 19.36 10.14 -21.18
CA GLU A 38 20.44 10.31 -20.20
C GLU A 38 20.00 11.04 -18.92
N LEU A 39 18.85 11.70 -18.95
CA LEU A 39 18.25 12.34 -17.77
C LEU A 39 17.33 11.40 -16.99
N CYS A 40 17.10 10.17 -17.47
CA CYS A 40 16.26 9.20 -16.79
C CYS A 40 17.10 8.33 -15.85
N GLY A 41 16.54 8.03 -14.65
CA GLY A 41 17.15 7.10 -13.70
C GLY A 41 18.43 7.63 -13.05
N ARG A 42 18.56 8.93 -12.88
CA ARG A 42 19.70 9.53 -12.17
C ARG A 42 19.64 9.24 -10.67
N PRO A 43 20.78 9.20 -9.96
CA PRO A 43 20.82 8.97 -8.52
C PRO A 43 19.91 9.92 -7.72
N GLU A 44 19.83 11.18 -8.13
CA GLU A 44 18.94 12.19 -7.51
C GLU A 44 17.45 11.88 -7.69
N ASP A 45 17.06 11.27 -8.82
CA ASP A 45 15.66 10.89 -9.07
C ASP A 45 15.25 9.75 -8.13
N PHE A 46 16.12 8.75 -7.94
CA PHE A 46 15.92 7.68 -6.96
C PHE A 46 15.93 8.20 -5.51
N ALA A 47 16.79 9.16 -5.20
CA ALA A 47 16.82 9.79 -3.87
C ALA A 47 15.52 10.55 -3.60
N ALA A 48 14.99 11.27 -4.60
CA ALA A 48 13.71 11.96 -4.50
C ALA A 48 12.55 10.97 -4.32
N ALA A 49 12.52 9.86 -5.05
CA ALA A 49 11.52 8.81 -4.90
C ALA A 49 11.51 8.22 -3.48
N ARG A 50 12.67 7.90 -2.92
CA ARG A 50 12.80 7.43 -1.53
C ARG A 50 12.32 8.45 -0.51
N ASP A 51 12.66 9.74 -0.70
CA ASP A 51 12.19 10.80 0.20
C ASP A 51 10.66 10.96 0.14
N ILE A 52 10.06 10.86 -1.04
CA ILE A 52 8.60 10.86 -1.21
C ILE A 52 7.97 9.69 -0.48
N SER A 53 8.47 8.45 -0.68
CA SER A 53 7.96 7.27 0.00
C SER A 53 8.01 7.43 1.52
N ARG A 54 9.14 7.90 2.06
CA ARG A 54 9.31 8.13 3.49
C ARG A 54 8.34 9.15 4.07
N ARG A 55 8.13 10.26 3.37
CA ARG A 55 7.22 11.33 3.79
C ARG A 55 5.75 10.99 3.60
N ALA A 56 5.43 10.02 2.73
CA ALA A 56 4.06 9.60 2.45
C ALA A 56 3.47 8.71 3.55
N ILE A 57 4.29 7.96 4.31
CA ILE A 57 3.78 7.05 5.35
C ILE A 57 2.91 7.81 6.34
N THR A 58 1.67 7.35 6.50
CA THR A 58 0.63 8.05 7.26
C THR A 58 0.05 7.16 8.36
N ALA A 59 0.24 7.51 9.62
CA ALA A 59 -0.43 6.86 10.75
C ALA A 59 -1.78 7.54 11.01
N LEU A 60 -2.84 6.74 11.13
CA LEU A 60 -4.18 7.27 11.40
C LEU A 60 -4.38 7.60 12.88
N ASP A 61 -3.78 6.79 13.74
CA ASP A 61 -4.02 6.84 15.18
C ASP A 61 -2.81 7.42 15.96
N GLY A 62 -1.83 7.95 15.26
CA GLY A 62 -0.64 8.59 15.82
C GLY A 62 0.38 7.65 16.45
N ALA A 63 0.02 6.41 16.77
CA ALA A 63 0.89 5.41 17.35
C ALA A 63 1.14 4.25 16.37
N VAL A 64 2.32 3.68 16.44
CA VAL A 64 2.74 2.49 15.67
C VAL A 64 3.57 1.61 16.59
N ILE A 65 3.42 0.31 16.47
CA ILE A 65 4.26 -0.65 17.21
C ILE A 65 5.70 -0.54 16.70
N ARG A 66 6.64 -0.55 17.64
CA ARG A 66 8.06 -0.78 17.28
C ARG A 66 8.29 -2.27 17.09
N ALA A 67 8.86 -2.61 15.95
CA ALA A 67 9.21 -3.98 15.64
C ALA A 67 10.49 -4.42 16.37
N ASP A 68 10.50 -5.67 16.81
CA ASP A 68 11.64 -6.34 17.42
C ASP A 68 11.65 -7.84 17.05
N GLU A 69 12.54 -8.61 17.66
CA GLU A 69 12.67 -10.06 17.44
C GLU A 69 11.47 -10.90 17.93
N ASN A 70 10.57 -10.32 18.74
CA ASN A 70 9.34 -10.97 19.21
C ASN A 70 8.12 -10.59 18.37
N THR A 71 8.30 -9.76 17.34
CA THR A 71 7.23 -9.32 16.46
C THR A 71 6.90 -10.41 15.44
N PHE A 72 5.61 -10.65 15.24
CA PHE A 72 5.10 -11.49 14.16
C PHE A 72 4.71 -10.63 12.96
N PHE A 73 5.25 -10.97 11.79
CA PHE A 73 4.94 -10.30 10.53
C PHE A 73 4.07 -11.16 9.64
N CYS A 74 2.96 -10.63 9.13
CA CYS A 74 2.14 -11.33 8.15
C CYS A 74 1.57 -10.40 7.08
N GLY A 75 1.22 -10.99 5.95
CA GLY A 75 0.64 -10.28 4.81
C GLY A 75 0.69 -11.14 3.55
N CYS A 76 -0.06 -10.78 2.53
CA CYS A 76 -0.07 -11.53 1.27
C CYS A 76 1.22 -11.31 0.46
N ALA A 77 1.60 -12.33 -0.33
CA ALA A 77 2.76 -12.27 -1.23
C ALA A 77 2.41 -11.69 -2.60
N ASP A 78 1.20 -11.94 -3.07
CA ASP A 78 0.79 -11.55 -4.41
C ASP A 78 0.07 -10.19 -4.35
N TYR A 79 0.72 -9.17 -4.90
CA TYR A 79 0.17 -7.83 -5.03
C TYR A 79 -0.37 -7.55 -6.43
N ARG A 80 -0.29 -8.52 -7.34
CA ARG A 80 -0.72 -8.40 -8.74
C ARG A 80 -2.22 -8.46 -8.86
N VAL A 81 -2.85 -7.32 -8.75
CA VAL A 81 -4.31 -7.18 -8.84
C VAL A 81 -4.80 -6.75 -10.22
N THR A 82 -3.89 -6.51 -11.16
CA THR A 82 -4.21 -6.15 -12.55
C THR A 82 -3.19 -6.74 -13.52
N GLN A 83 -3.59 -6.97 -14.78
CA GLN A 83 -2.68 -7.40 -15.85
C GLN A 83 -1.58 -6.38 -16.18
N ALA A 84 -1.75 -5.13 -15.76
CA ALA A 84 -0.76 -4.07 -15.92
C ALA A 84 0.25 -4.01 -14.77
N ALA A 85 0.13 -4.83 -13.74
CA ALA A 85 1.11 -4.91 -12.67
C ALA A 85 2.38 -5.57 -13.22
N ASN A 86 3.51 -4.89 -13.11
CA ASN A 86 4.79 -5.43 -13.54
C ASN A 86 5.23 -6.60 -12.64
N ASP A 87 5.71 -7.67 -13.28
CA ASP A 87 6.34 -8.83 -12.60
C ASP A 87 7.72 -8.48 -12.01
N SER A 88 8.23 -7.29 -12.28
CA SER A 88 9.62 -6.89 -12.02
C SER A 88 9.82 -6.14 -10.71
N THR A 89 9.00 -6.34 -9.70
CA THR A 89 9.38 -5.87 -8.39
C THR A 89 10.31 -6.91 -7.76
N ASP A 90 11.61 -6.64 -7.77
CA ASP A 90 12.61 -7.37 -6.98
C ASP A 90 12.37 -7.21 -5.46
N ALA A 91 11.27 -6.60 -5.06
CA ALA A 91 10.90 -6.40 -3.67
C ALA A 91 10.39 -7.71 -3.07
N LEU A 92 10.96 -8.11 -1.95
CA LEU A 92 10.44 -9.19 -1.13
C LEU A 92 9.01 -8.90 -0.69
N PRO A 93 8.17 -9.93 -0.46
CA PRO A 93 6.90 -9.76 0.21
C PRO A 93 7.08 -9.05 1.55
N PHE A 94 6.08 -8.24 1.95
CA PHE A 94 6.15 -7.44 3.17
C PHE A 94 6.61 -8.22 4.40
N ALA A 95 5.99 -9.37 4.68
CA ALA A 95 6.28 -10.14 5.88
C ALA A 95 7.73 -10.66 5.89
N GLU A 96 8.22 -11.13 4.75
CA GLU A 96 9.59 -11.59 4.57
C GLU A 96 10.59 -10.43 4.68
N TYR A 97 10.30 -9.28 4.04
CA TYR A 97 11.14 -8.08 4.14
C TYR A 97 11.30 -7.61 5.59
N MET A 98 10.19 -7.55 6.35
CA MET A 98 10.23 -7.13 7.74
C MET A 98 10.96 -8.13 8.64
N HIS A 99 10.77 -9.44 8.39
CA HIS A 99 11.54 -10.49 9.07
C HIS A 99 13.05 -10.32 8.85
N HIS A 100 13.49 -10.11 7.61
CA HIS A 100 14.91 -9.86 7.34
C HIS A 100 15.45 -8.62 8.03
N ARG A 101 14.60 -7.62 8.26
CA ARG A 101 15.00 -6.36 8.88
C ARG A 101 15.06 -6.39 10.41
N PHE A 102 14.13 -7.13 11.05
CA PHE A 102 13.91 -7.09 12.50
C PHE A 102 14.11 -8.43 13.21
N GLY A 103 14.22 -9.52 12.48
CA GLY A 103 14.06 -10.86 13.04
C GLY A 103 12.57 -11.20 13.25
N GLY A 104 12.28 -11.98 14.27
CA GLY A 104 10.92 -12.42 14.58
C GLY A 104 10.41 -13.52 13.66
N LYS A 105 9.13 -13.87 13.80
CA LYS A 105 8.47 -14.83 12.94
C LYS A 105 7.72 -14.16 11.81
N TYR A 106 7.56 -14.87 10.70
CA TYR A 106 6.73 -14.35 9.62
C TYR A 106 5.93 -15.45 8.93
N VAL A 107 4.82 -15.06 8.34
CA VAL A 107 4.00 -15.89 7.45
C VAL A 107 3.53 -15.03 6.28
N THR A 108 3.77 -15.53 5.07
CA THR A 108 3.18 -14.96 3.87
C THR A 108 1.89 -15.72 3.57
N CYS A 109 0.76 -15.02 3.63
CA CYS A 109 -0.54 -15.62 3.38
C CYS A 109 -0.97 -15.50 1.91
N SER A 110 -2.02 -16.23 1.55
CA SER A 110 -2.69 -16.06 0.26
C SER A 110 -3.33 -14.67 0.14
N LEU A 111 -3.64 -14.24 -1.08
CA LEU A 111 -4.26 -12.94 -1.33
C LEU A 111 -5.64 -12.81 -0.66
N ASP A 112 -6.37 -13.93 -0.57
CA ASP A 112 -7.68 -14.02 0.10
C ASP A 112 -7.70 -15.25 1.03
N PRO A 113 -7.06 -15.17 2.22
CA PRO A 113 -6.91 -16.30 3.12
C PRO A 113 -8.27 -16.84 3.59
N ASP A 114 -8.41 -18.15 3.54
CA ASP A 114 -9.59 -18.86 4.02
C ASP A 114 -9.58 -19.09 5.54
N ALA A 115 -10.63 -19.69 6.07
CA ALA A 115 -10.76 -19.94 7.50
C ALA A 115 -9.69 -20.87 8.07
N VAL A 116 -9.20 -21.84 7.28
CA VAL A 116 -8.17 -22.79 7.71
C VAL A 116 -6.84 -22.08 7.82
N GLU A 117 -6.49 -21.30 6.80
CA GLU A 117 -5.26 -20.50 6.76
C GLU A 117 -5.25 -19.46 7.88
N ILE A 118 -6.38 -18.76 8.10
CA ILE A 118 -6.54 -17.80 9.21
C ILE A 118 -6.30 -18.47 10.56
N THR A 119 -6.91 -19.63 10.81
CA THR A 119 -6.72 -20.35 12.07
C THR A 119 -5.26 -20.70 12.32
N HIS A 120 -4.59 -21.22 11.30
CA HIS A 120 -3.17 -21.56 11.38
C HIS A 120 -2.28 -20.34 11.66
N ILE A 121 -2.54 -19.21 11.00
CA ILE A 121 -1.78 -17.98 11.22
C ILE A 121 -1.97 -17.46 12.65
N VAL A 122 -3.20 -17.48 13.16
CA VAL A 122 -3.51 -17.04 14.54
C VAL A 122 -2.78 -17.94 15.56
N GLU A 123 -2.74 -19.25 15.33
CA GLU A 123 -1.99 -20.19 16.19
C GLU A 123 -0.49 -19.85 16.26
N ILE A 124 0.13 -19.53 15.12
CA ILE A 124 1.53 -19.09 15.08
C ILE A 124 1.74 -17.78 15.84
N ALA A 125 0.84 -16.81 15.62
CA ALA A 125 0.90 -15.50 16.23
C ALA A 125 0.82 -15.53 17.76
N ASN A 126 0.09 -16.49 18.34
CA ASN A 126 -0.09 -16.63 19.80
C ASN A 126 1.24 -16.81 20.59
N SER A 127 2.32 -17.15 19.90
CA SER A 127 3.65 -17.28 20.52
C SER A 127 4.51 -16.01 20.41
N CYS A 128 3.96 -14.92 19.88
CA CYS A 128 4.67 -13.67 19.63
C CYS A 128 4.15 -12.54 20.52
N GLY A 129 4.98 -11.51 20.73
CA GLY A 129 4.65 -10.40 21.63
C GLY A 129 3.76 -9.33 20.97
N SER A 130 3.98 -9.09 19.68
CA SER A 130 3.24 -8.09 18.90
C SER A 130 3.06 -8.54 17.46
N ILE A 131 2.16 -7.89 16.74
CA ILE A 131 1.86 -8.24 15.35
C ILE A 131 1.95 -6.99 14.46
N ILE A 132 2.65 -7.13 13.35
CA ILE A 132 2.62 -6.16 12.26
C ILE A 132 2.16 -6.87 10.99
N MET A 133 0.97 -6.53 10.53
CA MET A 133 0.34 -7.12 9.36
C MET A 133 0.25 -6.12 8.22
N SER A 134 0.42 -6.58 6.98
CA SER A 134 0.06 -5.78 5.82
C SER A 134 -1.25 -6.23 5.18
N THR A 135 -1.94 -5.27 4.53
CA THR A 135 -3.08 -5.54 3.65
C THR A 135 -2.83 -4.94 2.26
N CYS A 136 -3.44 -5.57 1.25
CA CYS A 136 -3.41 -5.07 -0.11
C CYS A 136 -4.78 -5.28 -0.76
N ASN A 137 -5.54 -4.20 -0.95
CA ASN A 137 -6.91 -4.22 -1.47
C ASN A 137 -7.84 -5.18 -0.70
N ALA A 138 -7.75 -5.20 0.61
CA ALA A 138 -8.53 -6.10 1.47
C ALA A 138 -10.05 -5.83 1.41
N HIS A 139 -10.47 -4.68 0.89
CA HIS A 139 -11.87 -4.39 0.57
C HIS A 139 -12.43 -5.24 -0.58
N ILE A 140 -11.54 -5.83 -1.41
CA ILE A 140 -11.88 -6.80 -2.47
C ILE A 140 -11.64 -8.22 -1.97
N TYR A 141 -10.54 -8.43 -1.26
CA TYR A 141 -10.08 -9.73 -0.74
C TYR A 141 -10.32 -9.78 0.77
N GLU A 142 -11.59 -10.04 1.14
CA GLU A 142 -12.08 -9.92 2.52
C GLU A 142 -11.40 -10.86 3.52
N GLY A 143 -10.77 -11.93 3.06
CA GLY A 143 -10.00 -12.84 3.92
C GLY A 143 -8.91 -12.13 4.71
N GLN A 144 -8.27 -11.12 4.12
CA GLN A 144 -7.27 -10.30 4.82
C GLN A 144 -7.89 -9.52 5.98
N LEU A 145 -9.10 -8.95 5.82
CA LEU A 145 -9.81 -8.26 6.91
C LEU A 145 -10.29 -9.24 7.99
N LYS A 146 -10.71 -10.45 7.60
CA LYS A 146 -11.06 -11.51 8.55
C LYS A 146 -9.85 -11.93 9.36
N LEU A 147 -8.69 -12.11 8.73
CA LEU A 147 -7.43 -12.40 9.40
C LEU A 147 -7.05 -11.28 10.38
N ALA A 148 -7.08 -10.02 9.95
CA ALA A 148 -6.76 -8.89 10.81
C ALA A 148 -7.69 -8.82 12.04
N ARG A 149 -8.99 -9.06 11.86
CA ARG A 149 -9.96 -9.08 12.96
C ARG A 149 -9.75 -10.27 13.91
N ALA A 150 -9.39 -11.44 13.38
CA ALA A 150 -9.10 -12.63 14.18
C ALA A 150 -7.86 -12.42 15.05
N LEU A 151 -6.79 -11.86 14.49
CA LEU A 151 -5.57 -11.51 15.23
C LEU A 151 -5.83 -10.44 16.30
N ALA A 152 -6.61 -9.41 15.99
CA ALA A 152 -7.00 -8.39 16.96
C ALA A 152 -7.88 -8.97 18.10
N ALA A 153 -8.78 -9.89 17.78
CA ALA A 153 -9.64 -10.56 18.76
C ALA A 153 -8.85 -11.50 19.71
N ALA A 154 -7.71 -11.99 19.28
CA ALA A 154 -6.80 -12.77 20.14
C ALA A 154 -6.07 -11.92 21.20
N GLY A 155 -6.25 -10.58 21.17
CA GLY A 155 -5.74 -9.66 22.20
C GLY A 155 -4.31 -9.19 22.00
N HIS A 156 -3.75 -9.41 20.83
CA HIS A 156 -2.41 -8.93 20.50
C HIS A 156 -2.36 -7.42 20.27
N ASP A 157 -1.27 -6.79 20.72
CA ASP A 157 -0.92 -5.45 20.26
C ASP A 157 -0.55 -5.52 18.78
N MET A 158 -1.26 -4.74 17.95
CA MET A 158 -1.23 -4.95 16.50
C MET A 158 -1.20 -3.65 15.72
N THR A 159 -0.33 -3.60 14.70
CA THR A 159 -0.35 -2.59 13.64
C THR A 159 -0.73 -3.23 12.31
N VAL A 160 -1.62 -2.59 11.56
CA VAL A 160 -1.93 -2.96 10.17
C VAL A 160 -1.46 -1.86 9.22
N ALA A 161 -0.64 -2.24 8.25
CA ALA A 161 -0.16 -1.37 7.18
C ALA A 161 -0.90 -1.68 5.87
N ALA A 162 -1.74 -0.75 5.40
CA ALA A 162 -2.33 -0.84 4.07
C ALA A 162 -1.30 -0.44 3.01
N LEU A 163 -0.84 -1.41 2.22
CA LEU A 163 0.24 -1.20 1.25
C LEU A 163 -0.21 -0.43 0.02
N ARG A 164 -1.48 -0.47 -0.33
CA ARG A 164 -1.97 0.17 -1.55
C ARG A 164 -3.14 1.10 -1.29
N ASN A 165 -4.24 0.57 -0.84
CA ASN A 165 -5.49 1.29 -0.70
C ASN A 165 -5.80 1.55 0.78
N PRO A 166 -5.94 2.81 1.23
CA PRO A 166 -6.13 3.12 2.64
C PRO A 166 -7.53 2.74 3.15
N TYR A 167 -8.50 2.47 2.27
CA TYR A 167 -9.86 2.11 2.67
C TYR A 167 -9.96 0.79 3.43
N ASP A 168 -8.96 -0.09 3.30
CA ASP A 168 -8.84 -1.29 4.12
C ASP A 168 -8.84 -0.94 5.61
N LEU A 169 -8.19 0.17 5.98
CA LEU A 169 -8.00 0.61 7.36
C LEU A 169 -9.30 1.08 8.03
N ALA A 170 -10.28 1.55 7.25
CA ALA A 170 -11.59 1.97 7.78
C ALA A 170 -12.39 0.83 8.37
N GLN A 171 -12.13 -0.40 7.95
CA GLN A 171 -12.87 -1.60 8.34
C GLN A 171 -12.26 -2.33 9.55
N LEU A 172 -11.15 -1.84 10.07
CA LEU A 172 -10.43 -2.44 11.20
C LEU A 172 -10.96 -1.95 12.54
N PRO A 173 -10.87 -2.78 13.60
CA PRO A 173 -11.19 -2.34 14.96
C PRO A 173 -10.32 -1.16 15.40
N ARG A 174 -10.86 -0.30 16.25
CA ARG A 174 -10.11 0.85 16.81
C ARG A 174 -8.95 0.46 17.73
N SER A 175 -8.92 -0.79 18.19
CA SER A 175 -7.81 -1.34 18.97
C SER A 175 -6.55 -1.64 18.14
N VAL A 176 -6.66 -1.57 16.83
CA VAL A 176 -5.55 -1.80 15.90
C VAL A 176 -4.92 -0.47 15.50
N HIS A 177 -3.60 -0.35 15.60
CA HIS A 177 -2.87 0.78 15.04
C HIS A 177 -2.87 0.69 13.51
N ARG A 178 -3.15 1.80 12.82
CA ARG A 178 -3.41 1.81 11.39
C ARG A 178 -2.46 2.73 10.66
N VAL A 179 -1.81 2.20 9.62
CA VAL A 179 -0.82 2.92 8.81
C VAL A 179 -1.15 2.76 7.32
N ALA A 180 -1.14 3.84 6.56
CA ALA A 180 -1.19 3.81 5.10
C ALA A 180 0.23 3.96 4.55
N ALA A 181 0.65 3.00 3.73
CA ALA A 181 1.96 2.99 3.07
C ALA A 181 1.89 3.51 1.64
N TRP A 182 0.70 3.47 1.01
CA TRP A 182 0.38 3.94 -0.34
C TRP A 182 0.98 3.12 -1.48
N ASP A 183 2.01 2.33 -1.21
CA ASP A 183 2.70 1.51 -2.19
C ASP A 183 3.39 0.31 -1.53
N TYR A 184 3.75 -0.70 -2.33
CA TYR A 184 4.44 -1.93 -1.91
C TYR A 184 5.84 -2.07 -2.53
N THR A 185 6.38 -0.98 -3.09
CA THR A 185 7.75 -0.96 -3.64
C THR A 185 8.80 -1.11 -2.54
N ALA A 186 10.02 -1.46 -2.94
CA ALA A 186 11.14 -1.58 -2.02
C ALA A 186 11.37 -0.30 -1.20
N ASP A 187 11.20 0.88 -1.81
CA ASP A 187 11.34 2.17 -1.14
C ASP A 187 10.23 2.39 -0.10
N SER A 188 8.99 1.98 -0.38
CA SER A 188 7.88 2.06 0.58
C SER A 188 8.04 1.06 1.72
N LEU A 189 8.52 -0.16 1.45
CA LEU A 189 8.82 -1.13 2.51
C LEU A 189 9.98 -0.66 3.41
N ALA A 190 11.00 -0.04 2.82
CA ALA A 190 12.08 0.56 3.58
C ALA A 190 11.59 1.71 4.47
N ALA A 191 10.71 2.57 3.95
CA ALA A 191 10.09 3.66 4.70
C ALA A 191 9.23 3.14 5.88
N LEU A 192 8.44 2.08 5.66
CA LEU A 192 7.71 1.39 6.74
C LEU A 192 8.64 0.81 7.80
N ALA A 193 9.75 0.20 7.40
CA ALA A 193 10.73 -0.34 8.33
C ALA A 193 11.37 0.77 9.18
N GLU A 194 11.62 1.96 8.62
CA GLU A 194 12.07 3.12 9.40
C GLU A 194 11.03 3.51 10.46
N VAL A 195 9.74 3.56 10.09
CA VAL A 195 8.64 3.85 11.03
C VAL A 195 8.58 2.80 12.14
N PHE A 196 8.64 1.51 11.80
CA PHE A 196 8.64 0.42 12.79
C PHE A 196 9.92 0.35 13.62
N SER A 197 11.00 1.01 13.22
CA SER A 197 12.19 1.23 14.04
C SER A 197 12.02 2.38 15.04
N GLY A 198 10.91 3.08 15.02
CA GLY A 198 10.61 4.26 15.87
C GLY A 198 10.73 5.59 15.15
N GLY A 199 10.72 5.57 13.81
CA GLY A 199 10.62 6.77 12.99
C GLY A 199 9.24 7.41 13.05
N ILE A 200 9.13 8.60 12.47
CA ILE A 200 7.90 9.41 12.49
C ILE A 200 7.13 9.21 11.18
N CYS A 201 5.82 9.02 11.26
CA CYS A 201 4.92 9.11 10.12
C CYS A 201 4.67 10.58 9.80
N GLY A 202 5.15 11.03 8.64
CA GLY A 202 5.05 12.43 8.21
C GLY A 202 3.84 12.74 7.32
N GLY A 203 3.16 11.69 6.84
CA GLY A 203 2.05 11.84 5.90
C GLY A 203 0.74 12.30 6.56
N VAL A 204 -0.09 12.94 5.75
CA VAL A 204 -1.44 13.34 6.12
C VAL A 204 -2.43 12.60 5.24
N MET A 205 -3.50 12.06 5.84
CA MET A 205 -4.53 11.33 5.11
C MET A 205 -5.27 12.27 4.15
N PRO A 206 -5.18 12.07 2.82
CA PRO A 206 -5.82 12.95 1.84
C PRO A 206 -7.30 12.64 1.61
N VAL A 207 -7.80 11.54 2.17
CA VAL A 207 -9.18 11.07 2.00
C VAL A 207 -9.83 10.85 3.37
N LYS A 208 -11.16 10.91 3.43
CA LYS A 208 -11.92 10.47 4.61
C LYS A 208 -12.07 8.95 4.57
N LEU A 209 -11.80 8.30 5.69
CA LEU A 209 -11.97 6.88 5.90
C LEU A 209 -13.19 6.60 6.78
#